data_e462db8f7216345f425e5f21d0358d1f
#
_entry.id   e462db8f7216345f425e5f21d0358d1f
#
_cell.length_a   1.000
_cell.length_b   1.000
_cell.length_c   1.000
_cell.angle_alpha   90.00
_cell.angle_beta   90.00
_cell.angle_gamma   90.00
#
_symmetry.space_group_name_H-M   'P 1'
#
loop_
_entity.id
_entity.type
_entity.pdbx_description
1 polymer ?
#
loop_
_entity_poly.entity_id
_entity_poly.type
_entity_poly.pdbx_seq_one_letter_code
_entity_poly.pdbx_strand_id
1 'polypeptide(L)'
;MSVVISGTGLFTPKEYITNEELVESFNGYVDLFNQENKEEIDAGDLDPLTPSSAEFIKKASGIEKRHVMDKEGILDITRMKPKLNGRDNTDLSLQAEMAVEACKEALKVAG
;
A
#
# COMPACT_ATOMS: atom_id res chain seq x y z
N MET A 1 38.08 -21.32 1.69
CA MET A 1 36.96 -21.12 0.77
C MET A 1 36.30 -19.79 1.10
N SER A 2 36.07 -18.95 0.12
CA SER A 2 35.36 -17.68 0.31
C SER A 2 34.00 -17.73 -0.37
N VAL A 3 33.02 -17.03 0.21
CA VAL A 3 31.69 -16.88 -0.34
C VAL A 3 31.47 -15.40 -0.73
N VAL A 4 30.94 -15.18 -1.91
CA VAL A 4 30.71 -13.84 -2.44
C VAL A 4 29.26 -13.71 -2.89
N ILE A 5 28.76 -12.47 -2.89
CA ILE A 5 27.49 -12.14 -3.51
C ILE A 5 27.77 -11.84 -4.98
N SER A 6 27.29 -12.68 -5.90
CA SER A 6 27.55 -12.56 -7.34
C SER A 6 26.43 -11.86 -8.12
N GLY A 7 25.28 -11.66 -7.51
CA GLY A 7 24.16 -10.97 -8.13
C GLY A 7 23.10 -10.59 -7.13
N THR A 8 22.37 -9.55 -7.44
CA THR A 8 21.23 -9.07 -6.66
C THR A 8 20.05 -8.82 -7.57
N GLY A 9 18.85 -8.87 -7.02
CA GLY A 9 17.62 -8.61 -7.76
C GLY A 9 16.60 -7.89 -6.91
N LEU A 10 15.76 -7.11 -7.57
CA LEU A 10 14.73 -6.31 -6.95
C LEU A 10 13.44 -6.41 -7.77
N PHE A 11 12.33 -6.56 -7.08
CA PHE A 11 11.01 -6.36 -7.67
C PHE A 11 10.36 -5.13 -7.06
N THR A 12 9.93 -4.19 -7.90
CA THR A 12 9.22 -2.99 -7.47
C THR A 12 7.93 -2.89 -8.28
N PRO A 13 6.75 -2.84 -7.64
CA PRO A 13 5.51 -2.57 -8.35
C PRO A 13 5.59 -1.28 -9.16
N LYS A 14 4.95 -1.26 -10.33
CA LYS A 14 5.04 -0.13 -11.27
C LYS A 14 4.33 1.12 -10.79
N GLU A 15 3.17 0.94 -10.15
CA GLU A 15 2.37 2.04 -9.64
C GLU A 15 2.91 2.52 -8.30
N TYR A 16 2.73 3.79 -8.00
CA TYR A 16 3.05 4.33 -6.68
C TYR A 16 2.02 5.36 -6.24
N ILE A 17 1.89 5.50 -4.93
CA ILE A 17 1.01 6.46 -4.27
C ILE A 17 1.88 7.44 -3.49
N THR A 18 1.71 8.74 -3.74
CA THR A 18 2.34 9.79 -2.94
C THR A 18 1.60 9.98 -1.62
N ASN A 19 2.24 10.64 -0.66
CA ASN A 19 1.57 10.98 0.61
C ASN A 19 0.35 11.86 0.38
N GLU A 20 0.42 12.81 -0.56
CA GLU A 20 -0.67 13.72 -0.91
C GLU A 20 -1.88 12.94 -1.44
N GLU A 21 -1.67 12.02 -2.37
CA GLU A 21 -2.74 11.17 -2.92
C GLU A 21 -3.38 10.28 -1.85
N LEU A 22 -2.55 9.68 -0.99
CA LEU A 22 -3.03 8.82 0.09
C LEU A 22 -3.87 9.60 1.10
N VAL A 23 -3.40 10.79 1.48
CA VAL A 23 -4.09 11.67 2.43
C VAL A 23 -5.39 12.19 1.85
N GLU A 24 -5.43 12.56 0.57
CA GLU A 24 -6.66 12.97 -0.10
C GLU A 24 -7.72 11.86 -0.02
N SER A 25 -7.35 10.64 -0.36
CA SER A 25 -8.24 9.47 -0.26
C SER A 25 -8.67 9.20 1.18
N PHE A 26 -7.74 9.17 2.12
CA PHE A 26 -8.02 8.92 3.53
C PHE A 26 -8.93 9.99 4.13
N ASN A 27 -8.66 11.28 3.87
CA ASN A 27 -9.49 12.37 4.38
C ASN A 27 -10.90 12.36 3.75
N GLY A 28 -11.02 11.94 2.49
CA GLY A 28 -12.31 11.69 1.86
C GLY A 28 -13.11 10.60 2.59
N TYR A 29 -12.45 9.52 2.98
CA TYR A 29 -13.06 8.47 3.80
C TYR A 29 -13.45 8.99 5.20
N VAL A 30 -12.58 9.79 5.84
CA VAL A 30 -12.87 10.41 7.15
C VAL A 30 -14.14 11.25 7.08
N ASP A 31 -14.27 12.09 6.06
CA ASP A 31 -15.45 12.94 5.89
C ASP A 31 -16.72 12.10 5.69
N LEU A 32 -16.65 11.06 4.85
CA LEU A 32 -17.76 10.14 4.61
C LEU A 32 -18.16 9.42 5.90
N PHE A 33 -17.22 8.86 6.61
CA PHE A 33 -17.45 8.15 7.88
C PHE A 33 -18.11 9.05 8.92
N ASN A 34 -17.59 10.27 9.10
CA ASN A 34 -18.10 11.20 10.09
C ASN A 34 -19.51 11.69 9.72
N GLN A 35 -19.79 11.84 8.43
CA GLN A 35 -21.12 12.20 7.95
C GLN A 35 -22.14 11.08 8.14
N GLU A 36 -21.78 9.84 7.79
CA GLU A 36 -22.67 8.69 7.92
C GLU A 36 -22.98 8.34 9.38
N ASN A 37 -22.04 8.60 10.28
CA ASN A 37 -22.19 8.29 11.71
C ASN A 37 -22.44 9.54 12.57
N LYS A 38 -22.91 10.61 11.96
CA LYS A 38 -23.08 11.90 12.64
C LYS A 38 -23.95 11.82 13.90
N GLU A 39 -25.03 11.07 13.85
CA GLU A 39 -25.95 10.94 14.99
C GLU A 39 -25.28 10.27 16.20
N GLU A 40 -24.53 9.20 15.97
CA GLU A 40 -23.82 8.47 17.02
C GLU A 40 -22.65 9.31 17.59
N ILE A 41 -21.98 10.05 16.71
CA ILE A 41 -20.90 10.96 17.11
C ILE A 41 -21.44 12.11 17.96
N ASP A 42 -22.54 12.75 17.55
CA ASP A 42 -23.18 13.84 18.29
C ASP A 42 -23.75 13.37 19.64
N ALA A 43 -24.17 12.11 19.72
CA ALA A 43 -24.64 11.48 20.97
C ALA A 43 -23.49 11.11 21.93
N GLY A 44 -22.24 11.08 21.45
CA GLY A 44 -21.09 10.68 22.23
C GLY A 44 -20.85 9.16 22.30
N ASP A 45 -21.59 8.38 21.49
CA ASP A 45 -21.48 6.93 21.45
C ASP A 45 -20.34 6.44 20.54
N LEU A 46 -19.88 7.30 19.63
CA LEU A 46 -18.82 7.02 18.68
C LEU A 46 -17.89 8.22 18.55
N ASP A 47 -16.58 7.95 18.58
CA ASP A 47 -15.59 9.00 18.33
C ASP A 47 -15.46 9.27 16.82
N PRO A 48 -15.36 10.56 16.42
CA PRO A 48 -15.11 10.89 15.02
C PRO A 48 -13.70 10.47 14.60
N LEU A 49 -13.53 10.14 13.32
CA LEU A 49 -12.21 9.96 12.75
C LEU A 49 -11.53 11.33 12.55
N THR A 50 -10.22 11.35 12.72
CA THR A 50 -9.40 12.56 12.56
C THR A 50 -8.68 12.54 11.21
N PRO A 51 -8.71 13.63 10.42
CA PRO A 51 -7.97 13.70 9.18
C PRO A 51 -6.46 13.66 9.39
N SER A 52 -5.72 13.28 8.37
CA SER A 52 -4.25 13.25 8.36
C SER A 52 -3.69 14.31 7.40
N SER A 53 -2.36 14.39 7.35
CA SER A 53 -1.63 15.27 6.43
C SER A 53 -0.38 14.58 5.87
N ALA A 54 0.02 14.99 4.69
CA ALA A 54 1.25 14.51 4.05
C ALA A 54 2.49 14.83 4.90
N GLU A 55 2.52 15.99 5.54
CA GLU A 55 3.59 16.38 6.46
C GLU A 55 3.71 15.46 7.67
N PHE A 56 2.57 15.08 8.25
CA PHE A 56 2.54 14.13 9.37
C PHE A 56 3.14 12.77 8.97
N ILE A 57 2.75 12.24 7.81
CA ILE A 57 3.26 10.94 7.33
C ILE A 57 4.77 11.01 7.11
N LYS A 58 5.25 12.05 6.45
CA LYS A 58 6.69 12.26 6.21
C LYS A 58 7.47 12.39 7.51
N LYS A 59 6.97 13.17 8.45
CA LYS A 59 7.61 13.39 9.75
C LYS A 59 7.65 12.11 10.59
N ALA A 60 6.56 11.34 10.57
CA ALA A 60 6.45 10.11 11.36
C ALA A 60 7.24 8.94 10.79
N SER A 61 7.34 8.81 9.47
CA SER A 61 7.90 7.63 8.81
C SER A 61 9.11 7.90 7.91
N GLY A 62 9.31 9.14 7.48
CA GLY A 62 10.30 9.48 6.45
C GLY A 62 9.90 9.06 5.03
N ILE A 63 8.72 8.48 4.85
CA ILE A 63 8.25 7.96 3.57
C ILE A 63 7.50 9.07 2.83
N GLU A 64 7.84 9.29 1.55
CA GLU A 64 7.18 10.26 0.68
C GLU A 64 6.24 9.61 -0.33
N LYS A 65 6.56 8.39 -0.75
CA LYS A 65 5.73 7.58 -1.67
C LYS A 65 5.92 6.10 -1.38
N ARG A 66 4.99 5.29 -1.85
CA ARG A 66 5.05 3.85 -1.75
C ARG A 66 4.60 3.19 -3.05
N HIS A 67 5.34 2.18 -3.48
CA HIS A 67 4.96 1.39 -4.65
C HIS A 67 3.91 0.35 -4.27
N VAL A 68 2.90 0.21 -5.11
CA VAL A 68 1.73 -0.64 -4.87
C VAL A 68 1.35 -1.41 -6.13
N MET A 69 0.66 -2.53 -5.95
CA MET A 69 0.21 -3.37 -7.07
C MET A 69 -1.03 -2.82 -7.75
N ASP A 70 -1.89 -2.12 -7.03
CA ASP A 70 -3.12 -1.54 -7.56
C ASP A 70 -3.46 -0.23 -6.84
N LYS A 71 -3.09 0.86 -7.47
CA LYS A 71 -3.31 2.22 -6.97
C LYS A 71 -4.80 2.58 -6.91
N GLU A 72 -5.54 2.25 -7.96
CA GLU A 72 -6.95 2.61 -8.08
C GLU A 72 -7.79 2.04 -6.93
N GLY A 73 -7.63 0.75 -6.65
CA GLY A 73 -8.39 0.10 -5.58
C GLY A 73 -8.04 0.62 -4.20
N ILE A 74 -6.77 0.96 -3.95
CA ILE A 74 -6.33 1.50 -2.66
C ILE A 74 -6.87 2.91 -2.43
N LEU A 75 -6.89 3.75 -3.46
CA LEU A 75 -7.37 5.15 -3.37
C LEU A 75 -8.89 5.29 -3.43
N ASP A 76 -9.60 4.25 -3.84
CA ASP A 76 -11.07 4.24 -3.84
C ASP A 76 -11.59 4.20 -2.41
N ILE A 77 -12.24 5.27 -1.96
CA ILE A 77 -12.73 5.41 -0.58
C ILE A 77 -13.81 4.40 -0.19
N THR A 78 -14.44 3.77 -1.17
CA THR A 78 -15.44 2.70 -0.93
C THR A 78 -14.78 1.33 -0.78
N ARG A 79 -13.53 1.20 -1.14
CA ARG A 79 -12.79 -0.07 -1.13
C ARG A 79 -11.57 -0.05 -0.21
N MET A 80 -10.68 0.93 -0.39
CA MET A 80 -9.44 1.14 0.37
C MET A 80 -8.53 -0.08 0.45
N LYS A 81 -8.52 -0.90 -0.59
CA LYS A 81 -7.67 -2.09 -0.72
C LYS A 81 -7.43 -2.40 -2.20
N PRO A 82 -6.30 -3.03 -2.55
CA PRO A 82 -6.01 -3.34 -3.94
C PRO A 82 -7.03 -4.32 -4.54
N LYS A 83 -7.31 -4.14 -5.82
CA LYS A 83 -8.07 -5.09 -6.65
C LYS A 83 -7.08 -6.11 -7.20
N LEU A 84 -6.96 -7.25 -6.57
CA LEU A 84 -6.08 -8.33 -7.00
C LEU A 84 -6.90 -9.47 -7.58
N ASN A 85 -6.33 -10.15 -8.59
CA ASN A 85 -6.95 -11.34 -9.17
C ASN A 85 -7.05 -12.44 -8.10
N GLY A 86 -8.15 -13.18 -8.13
CA GLY A 86 -8.33 -14.35 -7.26
C GLY A 86 -7.22 -15.38 -7.52
N ARG A 87 -6.82 -16.05 -6.45
CA ARG A 87 -5.80 -17.11 -6.49
C ARG A 87 -6.36 -18.34 -5.79
N ASP A 88 -6.07 -19.52 -6.34
CA ASP A 88 -6.40 -20.78 -5.70
C ASP A 88 -5.17 -21.40 -5.03
N ASN A 89 -5.33 -22.57 -4.44
CA ASN A 89 -4.25 -23.24 -3.70
C ASN A 89 -3.09 -23.72 -4.59
N THR A 90 -3.26 -23.74 -5.91
CA THR A 90 -2.23 -24.14 -6.86
C THR A 90 -1.44 -22.96 -7.41
N ASP A 91 -1.95 -21.74 -7.23
CA ASP A 91 -1.29 -20.52 -7.66
C ASP A 91 -0.23 -20.09 -6.62
N LEU A 92 0.81 -19.43 -7.11
CA LEU A 92 1.74 -18.73 -6.22
C LEU A 92 1.00 -17.59 -5.50
N SER A 93 1.34 -17.38 -4.23
CA SER A 93 0.90 -16.17 -3.53
C SER A 93 1.53 -14.93 -4.19
N LEU A 94 0.93 -13.76 -3.98
CA LEU A 94 1.50 -12.51 -4.50
C LEU A 94 2.93 -12.29 -4.00
N GLN A 95 3.20 -12.57 -2.73
CA GLN A 95 4.54 -12.45 -2.15
C GLN A 95 5.53 -13.40 -2.82
N ALA A 96 5.11 -14.64 -3.09
CA ALA A 96 5.94 -15.62 -3.80
C ALA A 96 6.25 -15.18 -5.24
N GLU A 97 5.27 -14.62 -5.95
CA GLU A 97 5.50 -14.07 -7.30
C GLU A 97 6.53 -12.93 -7.28
N MET A 98 6.42 -12.02 -6.33
CA MET A 98 7.38 -10.92 -6.16
C MET A 98 8.79 -11.45 -5.87
N ALA A 99 8.91 -12.45 -4.99
CA ALA A 99 10.18 -13.08 -4.66
C ALA A 99 10.80 -13.79 -5.88
N VAL A 100 9.99 -14.50 -6.65
CA VAL A 100 10.46 -15.19 -7.88
C VAL A 100 11.01 -14.19 -8.89
N GLU A 101 10.32 -13.08 -9.14
CA GLU A 101 10.80 -12.05 -10.07
C GLU A 101 12.12 -11.41 -9.60
N ALA A 102 12.27 -11.11 -8.33
CA ALA A 102 13.52 -10.62 -7.76
C ALA A 102 14.64 -11.65 -7.89
N CYS A 103 14.36 -12.93 -7.63
CA CYS A 103 15.33 -14.02 -7.79
C CYS A 103 15.77 -14.21 -9.24
N LYS A 104 14.86 -14.13 -10.20
CA LYS A 104 15.18 -14.20 -11.64
C LYS A 104 16.18 -13.10 -12.04
N GLU A 105 15.98 -11.89 -11.56
CA GLU A 105 16.91 -10.79 -11.82
C GLU A 105 18.28 -11.06 -11.18
N ALA A 106 18.31 -11.51 -9.94
CA ALA A 106 19.56 -11.84 -9.26
C ALA A 106 20.35 -12.93 -10.01
N LEU A 107 19.69 -13.99 -10.46
CA LEU A 107 20.30 -15.05 -11.25
C LEU A 107 20.81 -14.54 -12.60
N LYS A 108 20.07 -13.68 -13.26
CA LYS A 108 20.48 -13.07 -14.53
C LYS A 108 21.75 -12.21 -14.36
N VAL A 109 21.81 -11.43 -13.29
CA VAL A 109 22.98 -10.59 -12.98
C VAL A 109 24.21 -11.43 -12.62
N ALA A 110 24.01 -12.54 -11.92
CA ALA A 110 25.09 -13.45 -11.54
C ALA A 110 25.71 -14.24 -12.71
N GLY A 111 24.98 -14.34 -13.81
CA GLY A 111 25.41 -15.08 -15.01
C GLY A 111 24.89 -16.51 -14.98
#